data_d8f3acb02972d677aab34ca9834eac3a
#
_entry.id   d8f3acb02972d677aab34ca9834eac3a
#
_cell.length_a   1.000
_cell.length_b   1.000
_cell.length_c   1.000
_cell.angle_alpha   90.00
_cell.angle_beta   90.00
_cell.angle_gamma   90.00
#
_symmetry.space_group_name_H-M   'P 1'
#
loop_
_entity.id
_entity.type
_entity.pdbx_description
1 polymer ?
#
loop_
_entity_poly.entity_id
_entity_poly.type
_entity_poly.pdbx_seq_one_letter_code
_entity_poly.pdbx_strand_id
1 'polypeptide(L)'
;MPHFTQAGQKRGQYLTFEPECRNNWHIHKASKGGGQILICVAGKGYYQEWGKEAEMLRPGDVVNVPAGVKHWHGAAPDSWFSHLAIEVPAEN
;
A
#
# COMPACT_ATOMS: atom_id res chain seq x y z
N MET A 1 -10.47 1.64 -15.51
CA MET A 1 -9.90 1.08 -14.27
C MET A 1 -9.41 -0.31 -14.51
N PRO A 2 -8.14 -0.54 -14.37
CA PRO A 2 -7.65 -1.90 -14.49
C PRO A 2 -8.20 -2.75 -13.37
N HIS A 3 -8.41 -3.98 -13.64
CA HIS A 3 -8.79 -4.92 -12.62
C HIS A 3 -7.94 -6.17 -12.79
N PHE A 4 -7.88 -6.93 -11.75
CA PHE A 4 -7.00 -8.08 -11.69
C PHE A 4 -7.84 -9.32 -11.57
N THR A 5 -7.66 -10.21 -12.50
CA THR A 5 -8.49 -11.37 -12.60
C THR A 5 -7.74 -12.67 -12.41
N GLN A 6 -6.46 -12.60 -12.18
CA GLN A 6 -5.65 -13.80 -12.06
C GLN A 6 -5.93 -14.46 -10.73
N ALA A 7 -6.74 -15.47 -10.77
CA ALA A 7 -7.04 -16.21 -9.57
C ALA A 7 -5.76 -16.79 -8.98
N GLY A 8 -5.46 -16.43 -7.75
CA GLY A 8 -4.34 -17.02 -7.03
C GLY A 8 -2.98 -16.67 -7.53
N GLN A 9 -2.88 -15.80 -8.54
CA GLN A 9 -1.58 -15.53 -9.14
C GLN A 9 -1.08 -14.12 -8.90
N LYS A 10 -1.90 -13.31 -8.34
CA LYS A 10 -1.57 -11.89 -8.23
C LYS A 10 -0.49 -11.67 -7.20
N ARG A 11 0.60 -11.06 -7.62
CA ARG A 11 1.70 -10.70 -6.74
C ARG A 11 1.82 -9.21 -6.57
N GLY A 12 1.27 -8.44 -7.50
CA GLY A 12 1.32 -7.00 -7.42
C GLY A 12 0.08 -6.38 -7.98
N GLN A 13 -0.26 -5.21 -7.49
CA GLN A 13 -1.39 -4.43 -7.94
C GLN A 13 -0.99 -2.99 -8.09
N TYR A 14 -1.48 -2.40 -9.17
CA TYR A 14 -1.31 -1.00 -9.43
C TYR A 14 -2.59 -0.31 -8.99
N LEU A 15 -2.48 0.62 -8.06
CA LEU A 15 -3.64 1.28 -7.46
C LEU A 15 -3.49 2.78 -7.61
N THR A 16 -4.60 3.44 -7.92
CA THR A 16 -4.64 4.88 -8.06
C THR A 16 -5.71 5.44 -7.14
N PHE A 17 -5.34 6.43 -6.36
CA PHE A 17 -6.23 7.13 -5.44
C PHE A 17 -6.44 8.54 -5.93
N GLU A 18 -7.69 8.99 -5.95
CA GLU A 18 -8.00 10.39 -6.19
C GLU A 18 -7.58 11.23 -4.99
N PRO A 19 -7.40 12.55 -5.17
CA PRO A 19 -7.02 13.39 -4.04
C PRO A 19 -7.93 13.16 -2.84
N GLU A 20 -7.35 13.10 -1.67
CA GLU A 20 -7.98 12.86 -0.38
C GLU A 20 -8.49 11.44 -0.15
N CYS A 21 -8.51 10.59 -1.15
CA CYS A 21 -8.97 9.21 -0.95
C CYS A 21 -7.91 8.37 -0.28
N ARG A 22 -8.35 7.50 0.62
CA ARG A 22 -7.46 6.60 1.31
C ARG A 22 -8.21 5.32 1.67
N ASN A 23 -7.46 4.27 1.96
CA ASN A 23 -8.10 3.06 2.45
C ASN A 23 -8.28 3.15 3.97
N ASN A 24 -8.96 2.18 4.52
CA ASN A 24 -9.19 2.11 5.96
C ASN A 24 -7.97 1.53 6.66
N TRP A 25 -7.89 1.75 7.96
CA TRP A 25 -6.91 1.05 8.77
C TRP A 25 -7.10 -0.45 8.59
N HIS A 26 -6.02 -1.16 8.32
CA HIS A 26 -6.10 -2.61 8.13
C HIS A 26 -4.79 -3.28 8.50
N ILE A 27 -4.84 -4.60 8.61
CA ILE A 27 -3.71 -5.42 9.02
C ILE A 27 -3.62 -6.60 8.07
N HIS A 28 -2.40 -6.87 7.59
CA HIS A 28 -2.12 -8.11 6.87
C HIS A 28 -1.59 -9.12 7.87
N LYS A 29 -2.30 -10.22 8.03
CA LYS A 29 -1.93 -11.22 9.03
C LYS A 29 -1.20 -12.38 8.38
N ALA A 30 -0.16 -12.84 9.05
CA ALA A 30 0.57 -14.01 8.62
C ALA A 30 1.33 -14.54 9.82
N SER A 31 1.53 -15.85 9.85
CA SER A 31 2.32 -16.45 10.92
C SER A 31 3.80 -16.25 10.67
N LYS A 32 4.19 -16.08 9.42
CA LYS A 32 5.58 -16.00 9.05
C LYS A 32 5.69 -15.29 7.71
N GLY A 33 6.60 -14.34 7.57
CA GLY A 33 6.71 -13.56 6.35
C GLY A 33 5.48 -12.70 6.14
N GLY A 34 5.13 -12.47 4.89
CA GLY A 34 3.96 -11.68 4.54
C GLY A 34 4.21 -10.20 4.53
N GLY A 35 3.11 -9.44 4.51
CA GLY A 35 3.18 -8.00 4.40
C GLY A 35 3.13 -7.53 2.97
N GLN A 36 3.54 -6.29 2.76
CA GLN A 36 3.49 -5.65 1.44
C GLN A 36 4.69 -4.76 1.24
N ILE A 37 5.02 -4.58 -0.03
CA ILE A 37 5.97 -3.54 -0.44
C ILE A 37 5.18 -2.56 -1.28
N LEU A 38 5.19 -1.29 -0.90
CA LEU A 38 4.51 -0.22 -1.62
C LEU A 38 5.54 0.65 -2.29
N ILE A 39 5.35 0.89 -3.58
CA ILE A 39 6.25 1.74 -4.35
C ILE A 39 5.43 2.85 -4.96
N CYS A 40 5.70 4.10 -4.57
CA CYS A 40 5.00 5.23 -5.16
C CYS A 40 5.53 5.43 -6.57
N VAL A 41 4.63 5.50 -7.53
CA VAL A 41 5.03 5.64 -8.94
C VAL A 41 4.57 6.96 -9.54
N ALA A 42 3.56 7.61 -8.96
CA ALA A 42 3.08 8.88 -9.47
C ALA A 42 2.34 9.63 -8.38
N GLY A 43 2.40 10.95 -8.45
CA GLY A 43 1.66 11.79 -7.54
C GLY A 43 2.27 11.83 -6.15
N LYS A 44 1.41 12.06 -5.17
CA LYS A 44 1.85 12.26 -3.80
C LYS A 44 0.84 11.60 -2.86
N GLY A 45 1.32 10.84 -1.90
CA GLY A 45 0.44 10.17 -0.98
C GLY A 45 1.04 10.06 0.41
N TYR A 46 0.34 9.35 1.27
CA TYR A 46 0.76 9.14 2.64
C TYR A 46 0.61 7.68 3.03
N TYR A 47 1.45 7.28 3.96
CA TYR A 47 1.40 5.99 4.60
C TYR A 47 1.56 6.22 6.09
N GLN A 48 0.74 5.54 6.89
CA GLN A 48 0.85 5.68 8.35
C GLN A 48 0.63 4.33 9.02
N GLU A 49 1.53 4.01 9.93
CA GLU A 49 1.37 2.87 10.82
C GLU A 49 0.72 3.35 12.11
N TRP A 50 -0.08 2.47 12.71
CA TRP A 50 -0.75 2.77 13.96
C TRP A 50 0.28 3.19 15.01
N GLY A 51 0.05 4.33 15.65
CA GLY A 51 0.94 4.82 16.69
C GLY A 51 2.12 5.62 16.20
N LYS A 52 2.23 5.83 14.88
CA LYS A 52 3.34 6.59 14.31
C LYS A 52 2.82 7.73 13.45
N GLU A 53 3.71 8.63 13.08
CA GLU A 53 3.34 9.74 12.23
C GLU A 53 3.19 9.28 10.78
N ALA A 54 2.32 9.96 10.05
CA ALA A 54 2.14 9.69 8.63
C ALA A 54 3.41 10.12 7.87
N GLU A 55 3.79 9.29 6.89
CA GLU A 55 4.94 9.58 6.03
C GLU A 55 4.44 9.95 4.65
N MET A 56 5.01 11.01 4.09
CA MET A 56 4.69 11.40 2.73
C MET A 56 5.46 10.54 1.75
N LEU A 57 4.77 10.10 0.71
CA LEU A 57 5.37 9.27 -0.34
C LEU A 57 5.38 10.04 -1.65
N ARG A 58 6.52 10.03 -2.31
CA ARG A 58 6.72 10.63 -3.63
C ARG A 58 7.21 9.57 -4.60
N PRO A 59 7.14 9.82 -5.90
CA PRO A 59 7.60 8.82 -6.87
C PRO A 59 9.02 8.34 -6.56
N GLY A 60 9.17 7.03 -6.52
CA GLY A 60 10.42 6.38 -6.18
C GLY A 60 10.53 5.95 -4.74
N ASP A 61 9.64 6.42 -3.86
CA ASP A 61 9.68 6.01 -2.46
C ASP A 61 9.13 4.60 -2.31
N VAL A 62 9.74 3.85 -1.43
CA VAL A 62 9.39 2.46 -1.16
C VAL A 62 9.10 2.31 0.32
N VAL A 63 7.97 1.67 0.62
CA VAL A 63 7.61 1.36 2.00
C VAL A 63 7.48 -0.15 2.13
N ASN A 64 8.15 -0.69 3.13
CA ASN A 64 8.01 -2.10 3.46
C ASN A 64 7.03 -2.21 4.62
N VAL A 65 5.86 -2.78 4.35
CA VAL A 65 4.80 -2.91 5.35
C VAL A 65 4.83 -4.32 5.91
N PRO A 66 5.32 -4.51 7.14
CA PRO A 66 5.37 -5.85 7.72
C PRO A 66 3.97 -6.40 7.97
N ALA A 67 3.85 -7.71 7.95
CA ALA A 67 2.62 -8.36 8.38
C ALA A 67 2.35 -8.01 9.84
N GLY A 68 1.09 -7.93 10.20
CA GLY A 68 0.68 -7.67 11.59
C GLY A 68 0.68 -6.19 11.97
N VAL A 69 1.11 -5.31 11.08
CA VAL A 69 1.12 -3.88 11.36
C VAL A 69 -0.16 -3.24 10.84
N LYS A 70 -0.86 -2.55 11.72
CA LYS A 70 -2.06 -1.83 11.33
C LYS A 70 -1.64 -0.53 10.66
N HIS A 71 -2.17 -0.30 9.46
CA HIS A 71 -1.72 0.84 8.65
C HIS A 71 -2.82 1.29 7.69
N TRP A 72 -2.58 2.44 7.06
CA TRP A 72 -3.36 2.90 5.92
C TRP A 72 -2.46 3.63 4.96
N HIS A 73 -2.93 3.79 3.72
CA HIS A 73 -2.27 4.63 2.74
C HIS A 73 -3.32 5.28 1.85
N GLY A 74 -2.95 6.38 1.22
CA GLY A 74 -3.88 7.13 0.40
C GLY A 74 -3.25 8.36 -0.20
N ALA A 75 -4.04 9.08 -0.99
CA ALA A 75 -3.59 10.26 -1.70
C ALA A 75 -3.51 11.48 -0.78
N ALA A 76 -2.58 12.37 -1.10
CA ALA A 76 -2.54 13.67 -0.44
C ALA A 76 -3.77 14.48 -0.83
N PRO A 77 -4.12 15.49 -0.02
CA PRO A 77 -5.33 16.27 -0.31
C PRO A 77 -5.31 16.98 -1.66
N ASP A 78 -4.13 17.30 -2.16
CA ASP A 78 -4.00 18.09 -3.38
C ASP A 78 -3.37 17.30 -4.53
N SER A 79 -3.39 15.99 -4.48
CA SER A 79 -2.71 15.20 -5.51
C SER A 79 -3.35 13.83 -5.67
N TRP A 80 -3.34 13.34 -6.88
CA TRP A 80 -3.54 11.92 -7.14
C TRP A 80 -2.34 11.16 -6.59
N PHE A 81 -2.52 9.87 -6.37
CA PHE A 81 -1.46 9.02 -5.85
C PHE A 81 -1.60 7.65 -6.48
N SER A 82 -0.55 7.22 -7.16
CA SER A 82 -0.52 5.89 -7.74
C SER A 82 0.65 5.12 -7.15
N HIS A 83 0.39 3.89 -6.79
CA HIS A 83 1.45 3.06 -6.25
C HIS A 83 1.30 1.62 -6.72
N LEU A 84 2.42 0.92 -6.70
CA LEU A 84 2.46 -0.51 -6.93
C LEU A 84 2.53 -1.19 -5.58
N ALA A 85 1.63 -2.13 -5.33
CA ALA A 85 1.64 -2.90 -4.10
C ALA A 85 2.04 -4.33 -4.45
N ILE A 86 3.08 -4.81 -3.82
CA ILE A 86 3.59 -6.16 -4.06
C ILE A 86 3.41 -6.95 -2.78
N GLU A 87 2.71 -8.07 -2.87
CA GLU A 87 2.51 -8.93 -1.72
C GLU A 87 3.71 -9.81 -1.49
N VAL A 88 4.14 -9.88 -0.26
CA VAL A 88 5.27 -10.73 0.11
C VAL A 88 4.70 -12.10 0.47
N PRO A 89 5.28 -13.19 -0.07
CA PRO A 89 4.80 -14.53 0.26
C PRO A 89 4.79 -14.77 1.77
N ALA A 90 3.77 -15.47 2.24
CA ALA A 90 3.58 -15.73 3.64
C ALA A 90 3.32 -17.21 3.88
N GLU A 91 3.66 -17.66 5.08
CA GLU A 91 3.30 -18.98 5.58
C GLU A 91 2.24 -18.80 6.65
N ASN A 92 1.16 -19.56 6.52
CA ASN A 92 0.08 -19.49 7.49
C ASN A 92 -0.20 -20.86 8.07
#